data_f9d3283250197c9fafd4117cbc060aed
#
_entry.id   f9d3283250197c9fafd4117cbc060aed
#
_cell.length_a   1.000
_cell.length_b   1.000
_cell.length_c   1.000
_cell.angle_alpha   90.00
_cell.angle_beta   90.00
_cell.angle_gamma   90.00
#
_symmetry.space_group_name_H-M   'P 1'
#
loop_
_entity.id
_entity.type
_entity.pdbx_description
1 polymer ?
#
loop_
_entity_poly.entity_id
_entity_poly.type
_entity_poly.pdbx_seq_one_letter_code
_entity_poly.pdbx_strand_id
1 'polypeptide(L)'
;EMAMTLSISIGADGATYMDCMEYARSAMDLALARGGDQAVVKTKDQITYYGGKTQQVEKNTRVKARVKAQAFRELVETKDKVVVMGHKLPDADSFGAAVGIYRAAKTLNKKVYIVVNEVTTSVRPMLEVFEEANGGEQGIVIGSGQAREIVDRNTVVVVVDTNRPSYTECEDILRMTPTVVVFDHHRRGSEIITPAVLSYIETNASSACEMVAEILQYFADNVRLKGGEEDCIYEGIMINTDNYMRKTGVRTFEASAFLRRCGADVTRVRKMFRNDMAEYKARAEAVR
;
A
#
# COMPACT_ATOMS: atom_id res chain seq x y z
N GLU A 1 -2.79 -28.22 1.22
CA GLU A 1 -2.46 -28.08 2.65
C GLU A 1 -2.13 -26.64 2.94
N MET A 2 -2.92 -26.02 3.79
CA MET A 2 -2.66 -24.65 4.26
C MET A 2 -1.67 -24.76 5.43
N ALA A 3 -0.38 -24.39 5.21
CA ALA A 3 0.59 -24.32 6.27
C ALA A 3 0.20 -23.16 7.20
N MET A 4 -0.24 -23.47 8.41
CA MET A 4 -0.43 -22.48 9.46
C MET A 4 0.92 -22.18 10.11
N THR A 5 1.28 -20.90 10.18
CA THR A 5 2.47 -20.44 10.87
C THR A 5 2.09 -19.61 12.10
N LEU A 6 2.94 -19.60 13.11
CA LEU A 6 2.72 -18.86 14.34
C LEU A 6 3.91 -17.93 14.60
N SER A 7 3.62 -16.64 14.79
CA SER A 7 4.62 -15.68 15.26
C SER A 7 4.33 -15.33 16.72
N ILE A 8 5.37 -15.35 17.55
CA ILE A 8 5.28 -15.08 18.98
C ILE A 8 6.21 -13.92 19.32
N SER A 9 5.74 -13.00 20.14
CA SER A 9 6.58 -11.94 20.69
C SER A 9 6.49 -11.92 22.22
N ILE A 10 7.63 -11.72 22.84
CA ILE A 10 7.74 -11.61 24.30
C ILE A 10 8.56 -10.35 24.62
N GLY A 11 7.99 -9.48 25.45
CA GLY A 11 8.73 -8.39 26.09
C GLY A 11 8.99 -8.73 27.55
N ALA A 12 10.23 -8.64 27.97
CA ALA A 12 10.66 -8.98 29.34
C ALA A 12 11.66 -7.95 29.89
N ASP A 13 11.90 -7.97 31.20
CA ASP A 13 12.84 -7.10 31.89
C ASP A 13 12.60 -5.59 31.73
N GLY A 14 11.36 -5.17 31.44
CA GLY A 14 10.94 -3.76 31.47
C GLY A 14 10.80 -3.29 32.92
N ALA A 15 11.09 -2.02 33.18
CA ALA A 15 10.91 -1.43 34.50
C ALA A 15 9.43 -1.37 34.91
N THR A 16 8.54 -1.33 33.93
CA THR A 16 7.07 -1.32 34.08
C THR A 16 6.42 -2.35 33.15
N TYR A 17 5.16 -2.66 33.43
CA TYR A 17 4.35 -3.49 32.52
C TYR A 17 4.21 -2.85 31.11
N MET A 18 4.14 -1.53 31.07
CA MET A 18 4.08 -0.79 29.80
C MET A 18 5.35 -0.96 28.96
N ASP A 19 6.53 -0.92 29.60
CA ASP A 19 7.80 -1.17 28.91
C ASP A 19 7.83 -2.58 28.31
N CYS A 20 7.41 -3.58 29.08
CA CYS A 20 7.33 -4.97 28.60
C CYS A 20 6.35 -5.08 27.40
N MET A 21 5.24 -4.36 27.45
CA MET A 21 4.26 -4.36 26.36
C MET A 21 4.81 -3.68 25.11
N GLU A 22 5.56 -2.57 25.25
CA GLU A 22 6.24 -1.93 24.12
C GLU A 22 7.35 -2.82 23.55
N TYR A 23 8.11 -3.51 24.39
CA TYR A 23 9.10 -4.50 23.95
C TYR A 23 8.44 -5.64 23.17
N ALA A 24 7.31 -6.16 23.65
CA ALA A 24 6.57 -7.21 22.97
C ALA A 24 6.04 -6.74 21.61
N ARG A 25 5.49 -5.52 21.51
CA ARG A 25 5.05 -4.94 20.24
C ARG A 25 6.22 -4.81 19.26
N SER A 26 7.32 -4.21 19.69
CA SER A 26 8.53 -4.08 18.88
C SER A 26 9.08 -5.45 18.44
N ALA A 27 9.05 -6.46 19.32
CA ALA A 27 9.45 -7.82 19.00
C ALA A 27 8.52 -8.47 17.96
N MET A 28 7.21 -8.19 18.00
CA MET A 28 6.27 -8.68 16.98
C MET A 28 6.54 -8.05 15.63
N ASP A 29 6.78 -6.74 15.58
CA ASP A 29 7.12 -6.05 14.32
C ASP A 29 8.40 -6.65 13.72
N LEU A 30 9.41 -6.95 14.53
CA LEU A 30 10.64 -7.62 14.09
C LEU A 30 10.38 -9.05 13.59
N ALA A 31 9.52 -9.82 14.26
CA ALA A 31 9.15 -11.16 13.82
C ALA A 31 8.45 -11.13 12.46
N LEU A 32 7.51 -10.21 12.28
CA LEU A 32 6.75 -10.06 11.04
C LEU A 32 7.59 -9.51 9.89
N ALA A 33 8.47 -8.53 10.16
CA ALA A 33 9.40 -7.98 9.18
C ALA A 33 10.36 -9.05 8.61
N ARG A 34 10.65 -10.10 9.39
CA ARG A 34 11.48 -11.24 8.97
C ARG A 34 10.67 -12.39 8.34
N GLY A 35 9.40 -12.18 8.06
CA GLY A 35 8.53 -13.16 7.40
C GLY A 35 7.66 -13.99 8.35
N GLY A 36 7.64 -13.70 9.62
CA GLY A 36 6.88 -14.47 10.61
C GLY A 36 7.46 -15.85 10.90
N ASP A 37 6.62 -16.77 11.37
CA ASP A 37 7.00 -18.17 11.70
C ASP A 37 8.21 -18.27 12.65
N GLN A 38 8.24 -17.39 13.63
CA GLN A 38 9.33 -17.31 14.61
C GLN A 38 8.86 -16.71 15.92
N ALA A 39 9.63 -16.96 16.98
CA ALA A 39 9.47 -16.26 18.24
C ALA A 39 10.60 -15.23 18.43
N VAL A 40 10.23 -14.03 18.89
CA VAL A 40 11.18 -12.96 19.20
C VAL A 40 10.99 -12.55 20.66
N VAL A 41 12.05 -12.59 21.41
CA VAL A 41 12.10 -12.11 22.80
C VAL A 41 12.91 -10.82 22.81
N LYS A 42 12.33 -9.74 23.32
CA LYS A 42 13.01 -8.45 23.49
C LYS A 42 13.04 -8.07 24.97
N THR A 43 14.22 -7.79 25.44
CA THR A 43 14.49 -7.14 26.74
C THR A 43 15.00 -5.73 26.50
N LYS A 44 15.30 -5.01 27.59
CA LYS A 44 15.89 -3.67 27.50
C LYS A 44 17.18 -3.66 26.68
N ASP A 45 18.03 -4.68 26.86
CA ASP A 45 19.40 -4.69 26.35
C ASP A 45 19.63 -5.71 25.22
N GLN A 46 18.66 -6.61 24.96
CA GLN A 46 18.87 -7.72 24.03
C GLN A 46 17.60 -8.08 23.25
N ILE A 47 17.82 -8.52 22.01
CA ILE A 47 16.77 -9.13 21.16
C ILE A 47 17.25 -10.53 20.78
N THR A 48 16.44 -11.53 21.09
CA THR A 48 16.74 -12.94 20.77
C THR A 48 15.68 -13.50 19.84
N TYR A 49 16.13 -14.18 18.79
CA TYR A 49 15.27 -14.78 17.77
C TYR A 49 15.29 -16.31 17.91
N TYR A 50 14.11 -16.93 17.80
CA TYR A 50 13.94 -18.39 17.83
C TYR A 50 13.13 -18.80 16.59
N GLY A 51 13.68 -19.66 15.74
CA GLY A 51 13.06 -20.07 14.48
C GLY A 51 13.24 -19.06 13.35
N GLY A 52 12.48 -19.21 12.29
CA GLY A 52 12.51 -18.36 11.09
C GLY A 52 13.62 -18.70 10.10
N LYS A 53 13.29 -18.64 8.80
CA LYS A 53 14.23 -18.87 7.69
C LYS A 53 14.32 -17.62 6.81
N THR A 54 14.98 -16.58 7.27
CA THR A 54 15.01 -15.23 6.68
C THR A 54 15.40 -15.21 5.19
N GLN A 55 16.38 -15.99 4.77
CA GLN A 55 16.83 -16.00 3.36
C GLN A 55 15.86 -16.65 2.37
N GLN A 56 15.01 -17.60 2.82
CA GLN A 56 14.01 -18.23 1.96
C GLN A 56 12.79 -17.32 1.76
N VAL A 57 12.45 -16.47 2.73
CA VAL A 57 11.31 -15.56 2.65
C VAL A 57 11.58 -14.46 1.62
N GLU A 58 12.76 -13.84 1.62
CA GLU A 58 13.11 -12.78 0.67
C GLU A 58 13.09 -13.27 -0.80
N LYS A 59 13.66 -14.45 -1.07
CA LYS A 59 13.61 -15.04 -2.42
C LYS A 59 12.18 -15.34 -2.85
N ASN A 60 11.36 -15.89 -1.96
CA ASN A 60 9.96 -16.19 -2.25
C ASN A 60 9.13 -14.92 -2.52
N THR A 61 9.39 -13.83 -1.81
CA THR A 61 8.62 -12.58 -1.96
C THR A 61 8.87 -11.93 -3.31
N ARG A 62 10.12 -11.83 -3.76
CA ARG A 62 10.46 -11.29 -5.08
C ARG A 62 9.91 -12.14 -6.22
N VAL A 63 9.95 -13.47 -6.09
CA VAL A 63 9.34 -14.38 -7.09
C VAL A 63 7.84 -14.18 -7.12
N LYS A 64 7.17 -14.09 -5.96
CA LYS A 64 5.73 -13.81 -5.90
C LYS A 64 5.40 -12.47 -6.55
N ALA A 65 6.11 -11.39 -6.21
CA ALA A 65 5.88 -10.07 -6.78
C ALA A 65 6.01 -10.09 -8.32
N ARG A 66 7.03 -10.76 -8.85
CA ARG A 66 7.24 -10.93 -10.30
C ARG A 66 6.08 -11.68 -10.96
N VAL A 67 5.67 -12.81 -10.39
CA VAL A 67 4.54 -13.61 -10.92
C VAL A 67 3.24 -12.80 -10.87
N LYS A 68 2.99 -12.07 -9.76
CA LYS A 68 1.79 -11.23 -9.62
C LYS A 68 1.81 -10.04 -10.56
N ALA A 69 2.97 -9.41 -10.78
CA ALA A 69 3.12 -8.33 -11.74
C ALA A 69 2.83 -8.79 -13.17
N GLN A 70 3.35 -9.96 -13.57
CA GLN A 70 3.09 -10.53 -14.88
C GLN A 70 1.61 -10.87 -15.06
N ALA A 71 0.99 -11.54 -14.09
CA ALA A 71 -0.43 -11.86 -14.13
C ALA A 71 -1.32 -10.59 -14.19
N PHE A 72 -0.96 -9.56 -13.43
CA PHE A 72 -1.66 -8.28 -13.48
C PHE A 72 -1.51 -7.60 -14.84
N ARG A 73 -0.31 -7.60 -15.42
CA ARG A 73 -0.07 -7.08 -16.76
C ARG A 73 -0.95 -7.76 -17.80
N GLU A 74 -1.00 -9.09 -17.82
CA GLU A 74 -1.82 -9.87 -18.75
C GLU A 74 -3.31 -9.50 -18.64
N LEU A 75 -3.82 -9.35 -17.41
CA LEU A 75 -5.20 -8.91 -17.18
C LEU A 75 -5.46 -7.51 -17.77
N VAL A 76 -4.54 -6.56 -17.51
CA VAL A 76 -4.66 -5.19 -18.03
C VAL A 76 -4.57 -5.14 -19.56
N GLU A 77 -3.68 -5.94 -20.17
CA GLU A 77 -3.52 -6.00 -21.63
C GLU A 77 -4.83 -6.43 -22.32
N THR A 78 -5.59 -7.33 -21.73
CA THR A 78 -6.85 -7.87 -22.31
C THR A 78 -8.05 -6.94 -22.19
N LYS A 79 -7.95 -5.85 -21.46
CA LYS A 79 -9.06 -4.94 -21.16
C LYS A 79 -8.79 -3.53 -21.68
N ASP A 80 -9.85 -2.72 -21.84
CA ASP A 80 -9.74 -1.38 -22.40
C ASP A 80 -9.40 -0.33 -21.35
N LYS A 81 -9.84 -0.56 -20.13
CA LYS A 81 -9.74 0.42 -19.04
C LYS A 81 -9.49 -0.22 -17.69
N VAL A 82 -8.92 0.58 -16.80
CA VAL A 82 -8.65 0.23 -15.41
C VAL A 82 -9.33 1.26 -14.51
N VAL A 83 -10.04 0.79 -13.52
CA VAL A 83 -10.58 1.62 -12.43
C VAL A 83 -9.97 1.13 -11.14
N VAL A 84 -9.23 2.00 -10.46
CA VAL A 84 -8.59 1.68 -9.17
C VAL A 84 -9.29 2.42 -8.06
N MET A 85 -9.47 1.74 -6.94
CA MET A 85 -10.04 2.31 -5.72
C MET A 85 -9.36 1.73 -4.49
N GLY A 86 -9.33 2.51 -3.44
CA GLY A 86 -8.92 2.08 -2.12
C GLY A 86 -10.08 1.91 -1.15
N HIS A 87 -9.79 2.11 0.12
CA HIS A 87 -10.82 2.11 1.17
C HIS A 87 -11.50 3.48 1.29
N LYS A 88 -12.73 3.47 1.85
CA LYS A 88 -13.44 4.68 2.27
C LYS A 88 -12.55 5.50 3.22
N LEU A 89 -12.61 6.81 3.13
CA LEU A 89 -11.70 7.71 3.84
C LEU A 89 -10.23 7.44 3.50
N PRO A 90 -9.86 7.66 2.23
CA PRO A 90 -8.53 7.33 1.74
C PRO A 90 -7.43 8.01 2.56
N ASP A 91 -6.37 7.28 2.79
CA ASP A 91 -5.13 7.78 3.39
C ASP A 91 -3.98 7.80 2.37
N ALA A 92 -2.80 8.14 2.82
CA ALA A 92 -1.63 8.25 1.95
C ALA A 92 -1.22 6.91 1.34
N ASP A 93 -1.39 5.79 2.04
CA ASP A 93 -1.05 4.47 1.51
C ASP A 93 -2.01 4.04 0.41
N SER A 94 -3.30 4.18 0.68
CA SER A 94 -4.36 3.87 -0.27
C SER A 94 -4.25 4.69 -1.56
N PHE A 95 -4.08 6.03 -1.44
CA PHE A 95 -3.97 6.91 -2.61
C PHE A 95 -2.65 6.73 -3.35
N GLY A 96 -1.51 6.63 -2.65
CA GLY A 96 -0.21 6.39 -3.27
C GLY A 96 -0.15 5.06 -4.02
N ALA A 97 -0.74 3.99 -3.46
CA ALA A 97 -0.88 2.71 -4.15
C ALA A 97 -1.74 2.84 -5.42
N ALA A 98 -2.85 3.58 -5.36
CA ALA A 98 -3.70 3.83 -6.53
C ALA A 98 -2.96 4.60 -7.64
N VAL A 99 -2.13 5.58 -7.30
CA VAL A 99 -1.25 6.31 -8.24
C VAL A 99 -0.26 5.35 -8.93
N GLY A 100 0.33 4.42 -8.19
CA GLY A 100 1.22 3.41 -8.79
C GLY A 100 0.50 2.49 -9.79
N ILE A 101 -0.70 2.02 -9.45
CA ILE A 101 -1.53 1.22 -10.36
C ILE A 101 -1.96 2.05 -11.59
N TYR A 102 -2.32 3.32 -11.40
CA TYR A 102 -2.59 4.24 -12.48
C TYR A 102 -1.42 4.29 -13.47
N ARG A 103 -0.18 4.48 -12.99
CA ARG A 103 1.00 4.54 -13.84
C ARG A 103 1.28 3.22 -14.55
N ALA A 104 1.12 2.09 -13.88
CA ALA A 104 1.26 0.78 -14.50
C ALA A 104 0.33 0.63 -15.72
N ALA A 105 -0.95 0.92 -15.56
CA ALA A 105 -1.93 0.80 -16.65
C ALA A 105 -1.74 1.85 -17.74
N LYS A 106 -1.36 3.09 -17.41
CA LYS A 106 -1.01 4.13 -18.39
C LYS A 106 0.20 3.74 -19.24
N THR A 107 1.15 2.96 -18.70
CA THR A 107 2.30 2.43 -19.46
C THR A 107 1.84 1.52 -20.61
N LEU A 108 0.70 0.87 -20.48
CA LEU A 108 0.07 0.06 -21.52
C LEU A 108 -0.99 0.85 -22.34
N ASN A 109 -0.96 2.18 -22.29
CA ASN A 109 -1.88 3.08 -22.97
C ASN A 109 -3.37 2.84 -22.68
N LYS A 110 -3.67 2.35 -21.47
CA LYS A 110 -5.07 2.15 -21.05
C LYS A 110 -5.70 3.44 -20.53
N LYS A 111 -7.05 3.51 -20.62
CA LYS A 111 -7.80 4.53 -19.87
C LYS A 111 -7.82 4.13 -18.40
N VAL A 112 -7.45 5.07 -17.54
CA VAL A 112 -7.33 4.77 -16.10
C VAL A 112 -8.03 5.83 -15.28
N TYR A 113 -8.77 5.38 -14.27
CA TYR A 113 -9.50 6.24 -13.34
C TYR A 113 -9.21 5.81 -11.91
N ILE A 114 -9.09 6.78 -11.02
CA ILE A 114 -8.94 6.57 -9.56
C ILE A 114 -10.24 7.02 -8.89
N VAL A 115 -10.86 6.15 -8.11
CA VAL A 115 -12.10 6.48 -7.40
C VAL A 115 -11.75 7.05 -6.03
N VAL A 116 -12.20 8.29 -5.79
CA VAL A 116 -12.09 8.98 -4.50
C VAL A 116 -13.38 9.77 -4.31
N ASN A 117 -14.15 9.47 -3.26
CA ASN A 117 -15.40 10.19 -2.97
C ASN A 117 -15.14 11.41 -2.09
N GLU A 118 -14.21 11.31 -1.15
CA GLU A 118 -13.87 12.37 -0.21
C GLU A 118 -12.34 12.56 -0.17
N VAL A 119 -11.89 13.77 -0.45
CA VAL A 119 -10.46 14.10 -0.36
C VAL A 119 -10.12 14.47 1.09
N THR A 120 -9.48 13.56 1.79
CA THR A 120 -9.02 13.78 3.16
C THR A 120 -7.88 14.79 3.23
N THR A 121 -7.59 15.32 4.41
CA THR A 121 -6.46 16.24 4.62
C THR A 121 -5.11 15.62 4.29
N SER A 122 -4.94 14.32 4.50
CA SER A 122 -3.74 13.57 4.16
C SER A 122 -3.57 13.34 2.66
N VAL A 123 -4.66 13.17 1.92
CA VAL A 123 -4.63 12.90 0.47
C VAL A 123 -4.56 14.17 -0.36
N ARG A 124 -5.08 15.29 0.14
CA ARG A 124 -5.13 16.56 -0.63
C ARG A 124 -3.79 17.01 -1.21
N PRO A 125 -2.68 17.06 -0.44
CA PRO A 125 -1.38 17.46 -1.00
C PRO A 125 -0.88 16.49 -2.08
N MET A 126 -1.14 15.19 -1.89
CA MET A 126 -0.75 14.17 -2.86
C MET A 126 -1.56 14.30 -4.16
N LEU A 127 -2.86 14.60 -4.04
CA LEU A 127 -3.73 14.83 -5.19
C LEU A 127 -3.25 16.02 -6.01
N GLU A 128 -2.91 17.13 -5.37
CA GLU A 128 -2.38 18.33 -6.04
C GLU A 128 -1.09 18.02 -6.82
N VAL A 129 -0.16 17.31 -6.19
CA VAL A 129 1.09 16.86 -6.82
C VAL A 129 0.83 15.91 -7.99
N PHE A 130 -0.10 14.97 -7.82
CA PHE A 130 -0.49 14.03 -8.87
C PHE A 130 -1.14 14.72 -10.08
N GLU A 131 -2.04 15.66 -9.85
CA GLU A 131 -2.70 16.44 -10.91
C GLU A 131 -1.68 17.30 -11.66
N GLU A 132 -0.75 17.97 -10.97
CA GLU A 132 0.33 18.74 -11.58
C GLU A 132 1.22 17.83 -12.47
N ALA A 133 1.63 16.66 -11.96
CA ALA A 133 2.44 15.67 -12.68
C ALA A 133 1.77 15.18 -13.98
N ASN A 134 0.45 15.15 -14.01
CA ASN A 134 -0.33 14.73 -15.17
C ASN A 134 -0.85 15.89 -16.01
N GLY A 135 -0.29 17.11 -15.84
CA GLY A 135 -0.58 18.28 -16.66
C GLY A 135 -1.99 18.86 -16.45
N GLY A 136 -2.60 18.60 -15.29
CA GLY A 136 -3.96 19.04 -14.98
C GLY A 136 -5.05 18.31 -15.78
N GLU A 137 -4.75 17.09 -16.32
CA GLU A 137 -5.75 16.25 -17.00
C GLU A 137 -6.95 16.01 -16.07
N GLN A 138 -8.09 16.58 -16.41
CA GLN A 138 -9.32 16.43 -15.63
C GLN A 138 -9.97 15.07 -15.86
N GLY A 139 -10.67 14.58 -14.84
CA GLY A 139 -11.45 13.33 -14.93
C GLY A 139 -10.64 12.05 -14.76
N ILE A 140 -9.39 12.15 -14.25
CA ILE A 140 -8.63 10.98 -13.80
C ILE A 140 -9.17 10.52 -12.45
N VAL A 141 -9.35 11.45 -11.51
CA VAL A 141 -9.94 11.18 -10.20
C VAL A 141 -11.45 11.42 -10.29
N ILE A 142 -12.24 10.41 -9.97
CA ILE A 142 -13.68 10.36 -10.14
C ILE A 142 -14.39 9.92 -8.87
N GLY A 143 -15.64 10.28 -8.72
CA GLY A 143 -16.49 9.76 -7.65
C GLY A 143 -17.19 8.45 -8.04
N SER A 144 -17.80 7.79 -7.03
CA SER A 144 -18.52 6.52 -7.21
C SER A 144 -19.65 6.59 -8.25
N GLY A 145 -20.31 7.74 -8.41
CA GLY A 145 -21.33 7.93 -9.44
C GLY A 145 -20.78 7.71 -10.84
N GLN A 146 -19.70 8.40 -11.16
CA GLN A 146 -19.01 8.28 -12.44
C GLN A 146 -18.37 6.88 -12.62
N ALA A 147 -17.85 6.30 -11.55
CA ALA A 147 -17.29 4.96 -11.60
C ALA A 147 -18.32 3.90 -12.03
N ARG A 148 -19.57 4.00 -11.55
CA ARG A 148 -20.68 3.12 -11.97
C ARG A 148 -21.04 3.28 -13.46
N GLU A 149 -20.88 4.46 -14.03
CA GLU A 149 -21.15 4.70 -15.45
C GLU A 149 -20.01 4.18 -16.35
N ILE A 150 -18.77 4.20 -15.84
CA ILE A 150 -17.56 3.84 -16.59
C ILE A 150 -17.30 2.34 -16.60
N VAL A 151 -17.55 1.67 -15.45
CA VAL A 151 -17.22 0.25 -15.27
C VAL A 151 -18.16 -0.64 -16.07
N ASP A 152 -17.59 -1.55 -16.82
CA ASP A 152 -18.28 -2.57 -17.61
C ASP A 152 -17.47 -3.88 -17.62
N ARG A 153 -17.90 -4.87 -18.40
CA ARG A 153 -17.22 -6.17 -18.55
C ARG A 153 -15.80 -6.07 -19.13
N ASN A 154 -15.47 -4.93 -19.76
CA ASN A 154 -14.16 -4.68 -20.35
C ASN A 154 -13.25 -3.85 -19.46
N THR A 155 -13.60 -3.75 -18.19
CA THR A 155 -12.86 -2.99 -17.18
C THR A 155 -12.14 -3.95 -16.22
N VAL A 156 -10.88 -3.63 -15.86
CA VAL A 156 -10.22 -4.18 -14.68
C VAL A 156 -10.53 -3.27 -13.50
N VAL A 157 -11.15 -3.79 -12.47
CA VAL A 157 -11.30 -3.09 -11.19
C VAL A 157 -10.18 -3.54 -10.26
N VAL A 158 -9.35 -2.60 -9.84
CA VAL A 158 -8.24 -2.85 -8.92
C VAL A 158 -8.59 -2.26 -7.57
N VAL A 159 -8.52 -3.07 -6.55
CA VAL A 159 -8.67 -2.62 -5.15
C VAL A 159 -7.31 -2.64 -4.48
N VAL A 160 -6.94 -1.52 -3.88
CA VAL A 160 -5.68 -1.36 -3.13
C VAL A 160 -5.98 -1.06 -1.67
N ASP A 161 -5.11 -1.54 -0.79
CA ASP A 161 -5.09 -1.24 0.64
C ASP A 161 -6.35 -1.63 1.41
N THR A 162 -7.15 -2.51 0.84
CA THR A 162 -8.24 -3.19 1.54
C THR A 162 -8.63 -4.49 0.83
N ASN A 163 -9.08 -5.48 1.58
CA ASN A 163 -9.64 -6.71 1.03
C ASN A 163 -11.12 -6.91 1.37
N ARG A 164 -11.78 -5.89 1.96
CA ARG A 164 -13.18 -5.93 2.40
C ARG A 164 -14.08 -5.15 1.44
N PRO A 165 -15.10 -5.78 0.83
CA PRO A 165 -16.02 -5.11 -0.09
C PRO A 165 -16.69 -3.87 0.50
N SER A 166 -17.24 -3.99 1.71
CA SER A 166 -17.95 -2.90 2.39
C SER A 166 -17.07 -1.69 2.74
N TYR A 167 -15.74 -1.88 2.76
CA TYR A 167 -14.78 -0.83 3.05
C TYR A 167 -14.26 -0.11 1.80
N THR A 168 -14.54 -0.62 0.59
CA THR A 168 -14.09 0.02 -0.65
C THR A 168 -14.83 1.32 -0.93
N GLU A 169 -14.21 2.24 -1.68
CA GLU A 169 -14.82 3.50 -2.12
C GLU A 169 -16.14 3.29 -2.86
N CYS A 170 -16.26 2.23 -3.65
CA CYS A 170 -17.46 1.90 -4.40
C CYS A 170 -17.66 0.38 -4.50
N GLU A 171 -18.41 -0.20 -3.57
CA GLU A 171 -18.65 -1.66 -3.54
C GLU A 171 -19.36 -2.16 -4.80
N ASP A 172 -20.29 -1.39 -5.35
CA ASP A 172 -21.14 -1.81 -6.46
C ASP A 172 -20.34 -2.23 -7.69
N ILE A 173 -19.23 -1.53 -8.00
CA ILE A 173 -18.42 -1.81 -9.19
C ILE A 173 -17.71 -3.15 -9.14
N LEU A 174 -17.55 -3.75 -7.96
CA LEU A 174 -16.98 -5.10 -7.80
C LEU A 174 -17.81 -6.18 -8.51
N ARG A 175 -19.11 -5.93 -8.67
CA ARG A 175 -20.05 -6.87 -9.31
C ARG A 175 -20.31 -6.56 -10.78
N MET A 176 -19.83 -5.41 -11.27
CA MET A 176 -20.07 -4.94 -12.63
C MET A 176 -19.08 -5.50 -13.64
N THR A 177 -17.95 -6.02 -13.17
CA THR A 177 -16.92 -6.65 -14.00
C THR A 177 -16.54 -8.04 -13.47
N PRO A 178 -16.20 -8.98 -14.37
CA PRO A 178 -15.64 -10.26 -13.93
C PRO A 178 -14.16 -10.18 -13.54
N THR A 179 -13.49 -9.02 -13.76
CA THR A 179 -12.05 -8.88 -13.60
C THR A 179 -11.72 -7.93 -12.44
N VAL A 180 -11.73 -8.51 -11.24
CA VAL A 180 -11.36 -7.82 -10.00
C VAL A 180 -9.97 -8.28 -9.55
N VAL A 181 -9.13 -7.33 -9.19
CA VAL A 181 -7.76 -7.51 -8.68
C VAL A 181 -7.64 -6.86 -7.33
N VAL A 182 -6.98 -7.52 -6.38
CA VAL A 182 -6.80 -7.00 -5.01
C VAL A 182 -5.31 -7.00 -4.65
N PHE A 183 -4.80 -5.85 -4.23
CA PHE A 183 -3.47 -5.66 -3.63
C PHE A 183 -3.62 -5.10 -2.22
N ASP A 184 -3.29 -5.88 -1.20
CA ASP A 184 -3.53 -5.49 0.19
C ASP A 184 -2.52 -6.11 1.14
N HIS A 185 -2.22 -5.41 2.22
CA HIS A 185 -1.32 -5.89 3.27
C HIS A 185 -2.05 -6.17 4.60
N HIS A 186 -3.36 -5.97 4.65
CA HIS A 186 -4.17 -6.26 5.82
C HIS A 186 -4.49 -7.75 5.97
N ARG A 187 -4.69 -8.19 7.19
CA ARG A 187 -5.15 -9.56 7.47
C ARG A 187 -6.55 -9.77 6.91
N ARG A 188 -6.78 -10.96 6.37
CA ARG A 188 -8.11 -11.36 5.93
C ARG A 188 -9.06 -11.47 7.12
N GLY A 189 -10.19 -10.81 7.04
CA GLY A 189 -11.29 -10.92 7.99
C GLY A 189 -12.34 -11.96 7.55
N SER A 190 -13.50 -11.89 8.18
CA SER A 190 -14.67 -12.71 7.79
C SER A 190 -15.28 -12.26 6.46
N GLU A 191 -15.09 -11.01 6.08
CA GLU A 191 -15.56 -10.41 4.84
C GLU A 191 -14.37 -10.19 3.92
N ILE A 192 -14.40 -10.79 2.74
CA ILE A 192 -13.32 -10.67 1.72
C ILE A 192 -13.92 -10.48 0.32
N ILE A 193 -13.21 -9.75 -0.53
CA ILE A 193 -13.59 -9.57 -1.93
C ILE A 193 -13.44 -10.89 -2.67
N THR A 194 -14.59 -11.46 -3.07
CA THR A 194 -14.68 -12.70 -3.85
C THR A 194 -15.85 -12.62 -4.84
N PRO A 195 -15.69 -13.11 -6.09
CA PRO A 195 -14.45 -13.63 -6.67
C PRO A 195 -13.48 -12.52 -7.05
N ALA A 196 -12.17 -12.72 -6.82
CA ALA A 196 -11.10 -11.91 -7.37
C ALA A 196 -10.25 -12.77 -8.30
N VAL A 197 -10.03 -12.32 -9.54
CA VAL A 197 -9.20 -13.05 -10.53
C VAL A 197 -7.74 -13.06 -10.11
N LEU A 198 -7.28 -11.98 -9.49
CA LEU A 198 -5.96 -11.87 -8.91
C LEU A 198 -6.08 -11.29 -7.50
N SER A 199 -5.55 -12.01 -6.53
CA SER A 199 -5.44 -11.54 -5.16
C SER A 199 -3.97 -11.65 -4.71
N TYR A 200 -3.39 -10.52 -4.31
CA TYR A 200 -2.06 -10.44 -3.74
C TYR A 200 -2.16 -9.77 -2.38
N ILE A 201 -2.20 -10.60 -1.34
CA ILE A 201 -2.34 -10.16 0.05
C ILE A 201 -1.10 -10.62 0.80
N GLU A 202 -0.30 -9.66 1.30
CA GLU A 202 0.97 -9.89 2.00
C GLU A 202 1.01 -9.14 3.32
N THR A 203 0.61 -9.81 4.39
CA THR A 203 0.53 -9.21 5.74
C THR A 203 1.88 -8.80 6.33
N ASN A 204 2.98 -9.22 5.70
CA ASN A 204 4.35 -8.84 6.09
C ASN A 204 4.86 -7.62 5.33
N ALA A 205 4.11 -7.11 4.35
CA ALA A 205 4.43 -5.85 3.71
C ALA A 205 4.13 -4.69 4.68
N SER A 206 4.96 -3.66 4.62
CA SER A 206 4.77 -2.47 5.46
C SER A 206 3.57 -1.63 5.03
N SER A 207 3.24 -1.68 3.73
CA SER A 207 2.23 -0.84 3.10
C SER A 207 1.78 -1.41 1.75
N ALA A 208 0.62 -0.99 1.28
CA ALA A 208 0.18 -1.25 -0.10
C ALA A 208 1.09 -0.57 -1.13
N CYS A 209 1.60 0.63 -0.80
CA CYS A 209 2.60 1.33 -1.62
C CYS A 209 3.91 0.55 -1.78
N GLU A 210 4.40 -0.14 -0.75
CA GLU A 210 5.54 -1.04 -0.86
C GLU A 210 5.28 -2.14 -1.90
N MET A 211 4.13 -2.80 -1.79
CA MET A 211 3.73 -3.88 -2.70
C MET A 211 3.58 -3.39 -4.14
N VAL A 212 2.98 -2.22 -4.33
CA VAL A 212 2.82 -1.62 -5.66
C VAL A 212 4.16 -1.20 -6.24
N ALA A 213 5.07 -0.62 -5.45
CA ALA A 213 6.43 -0.30 -5.88
C ALA A 213 7.20 -1.55 -6.35
N GLU A 214 7.00 -2.70 -5.71
CA GLU A 214 7.56 -3.98 -6.17
C GLU A 214 6.92 -4.45 -7.49
N ILE A 215 5.59 -4.37 -7.61
CA ILE A 215 4.89 -4.73 -8.84
C ILE A 215 5.40 -3.88 -10.01
N LEU A 216 5.59 -2.58 -9.84
CA LEU A 216 6.07 -1.68 -10.89
C LEU A 216 7.43 -2.10 -11.46
N GLN A 217 8.33 -2.65 -10.64
CA GLN A 217 9.65 -3.12 -11.07
C GLN A 217 9.59 -4.29 -12.05
N TYR A 218 8.51 -5.08 -12.04
CA TYR A 218 8.36 -6.29 -12.85
C TYR A 218 7.21 -6.21 -13.85
N PHE A 219 6.43 -5.13 -13.82
CA PHE A 219 5.24 -4.98 -14.66
C PHE A 219 5.60 -4.78 -16.14
N ALA A 220 6.51 -3.88 -16.43
CA ALA A 220 7.06 -3.65 -17.77
C ALA A 220 8.39 -2.88 -17.68
N ASP A 221 9.28 -3.11 -18.65
CA ASP A 221 10.61 -2.49 -18.68
C ASP A 221 10.57 -0.97 -18.89
N ASN A 222 9.48 -0.46 -19.43
CA ASN A 222 9.28 0.95 -19.76
C ASN A 222 8.41 1.72 -18.77
N VAL A 223 8.14 1.18 -17.58
CA VAL A 223 7.42 1.92 -16.54
C VAL A 223 8.25 3.13 -16.12
N ARG A 224 7.70 4.33 -16.35
CA ARG A 224 8.32 5.59 -15.93
C ARG A 224 7.32 6.39 -15.15
N LEU A 225 7.58 6.54 -13.86
CA LEU A 225 6.82 7.45 -13.00
C LEU A 225 7.07 8.90 -13.47
N LYS A 226 6.04 9.72 -13.48
CA LYS A 226 6.15 11.16 -13.76
C LYS A 226 6.43 11.89 -12.46
N GLY A 227 7.14 13.01 -12.56
CA GLY A 227 7.56 13.79 -11.39
C GLY A 227 6.41 14.11 -10.45
N GLY A 228 6.43 13.52 -9.27
CA GLY A 228 5.39 13.61 -8.25
C GLY A 228 4.65 12.29 -7.97
N GLU A 229 4.50 11.40 -8.96
CA GLU A 229 3.86 10.09 -8.74
C GLU A 229 4.72 9.21 -7.83
N GLU A 230 6.03 9.23 -8.04
CA GLU A 230 7.00 8.56 -7.18
C GLU A 230 6.98 9.11 -5.75
N ASP A 231 6.75 10.43 -5.59
CA ASP A 231 6.63 11.07 -4.29
C ASP A 231 5.35 10.59 -3.57
N CYS A 232 4.22 10.48 -4.27
CA CYS A 232 2.98 9.95 -3.70
C CYS A 232 3.15 8.50 -3.18
N ILE A 233 3.78 7.62 -3.95
CA ILE A 233 4.00 6.24 -3.53
C ILE A 233 4.98 6.19 -2.34
N TYR A 234 6.03 7.00 -2.39
CA TYR A 234 7.03 7.10 -1.33
C TYR A 234 6.41 7.62 -0.03
N GLU A 235 5.50 8.59 -0.12
CA GLU A 235 4.75 9.14 1.01
C GLU A 235 3.93 8.06 1.72
N GLY A 236 3.19 7.24 0.97
CA GLY A 236 2.42 6.15 1.55
C GLY A 236 3.29 5.19 2.37
N ILE A 237 4.50 4.83 1.86
CA ILE A 237 5.45 4.03 2.63
C ILE A 237 5.88 4.77 3.90
N MET A 238 6.24 6.04 3.80
CA MET A 238 6.73 6.82 4.94
C MET A 238 5.71 6.96 6.05
N ILE A 239 4.45 7.27 5.70
CA ILE A 239 3.38 7.42 6.71
C ILE A 239 3.10 6.09 7.38
N ASN A 240 2.92 5.03 6.60
CA ASN A 240 2.51 3.74 7.14
C ASN A 240 3.59 3.08 8.00
N THR A 241 4.84 3.48 7.82
CA THR A 241 5.99 3.02 8.60
C THR A 241 6.42 3.97 9.72
N ASP A 242 5.68 5.05 9.95
CA ASP A 242 6.09 6.10 10.90
C ASP A 242 7.54 6.55 10.65
N ASN A 243 7.81 7.02 9.42
CA ASN A 243 9.15 7.39 8.94
C ASN A 243 10.20 6.28 9.10
N TYR A 244 9.86 5.07 8.72
CA TYR A 244 10.71 3.85 8.81
C TYR A 244 11.04 3.41 10.23
N MET A 245 10.29 3.86 11.22
CA MET A 245 10.47 3.44 12.61
C MET A 245 9.68 2.17 12.96
N ARG A 246 8.64 1.84 12.18
CA ARG A 246 7.75 0.71 12.46
C ARG A 246 7.49 -0.14 11.22
N LYS A 247 7.28 -1.44 11.42
CA LYS A 247 6.91 -2.41 10.36
C LYS A 247 7.84 -2.40 9.14
N THR A 248 9.11 -2.06 9.30
CA THR A 248 10.07 -1.99 8.21
C THR A 248 10.92 -3.24 8.11
N GLY A 249 11.20 -3.66 6.89
CA GLY A 249 12.12 -4.73 6.57
C GLY A 249 13.00 -4.35 5.37
N VAL A 250 13.88 -5.25 4.96
CA VAL A 250 14.72 -5.06 3.75
C VAL A 250 13.87 -4.69 2.54
N ARG A 251 12.74 -5.34 2.40
CA ARG A 251 11.75 -5.12 1.33
C ARG A 251 11.27 -3.66 1.27
N THR A 252 10.96 -3.05 2.42
CA THR A 252 10.54 -1.65 2.51
C THR A 252 11.63 -0.70 2.00
N PHE A 253 12.88 -0.94 2.39
CA PHE A 253 14.02 -0.13 1.95
C PHE A 253 14.33 -0.34 0.46
N GLU A 254 14.16 -1.54 -0.08
CA GLU A 254 14.32 -1.83 -1.51
C GLU A 254 13.27 -1.11 -2.35
N ALA A 255 11.99 -1.14 -1.93
CA ALA A 255 10.91 -0.39 -2.57
C ALA A 255 11.19 1.12 -2.54
N SER A 256 11.62 1.63 -1.39
CA SER A 256 12.01 3.03 -1.24
C SER A 256 13.22 3.41 -2.09
N ALA A 257 14.22 2.55 -2.18
CA ALA A 257 15.39 2.76 -3.04
C ALA A 257 15.01 2.75 -4.54
N PHE A 258 14.05 1.91 -4.94
CA PHE A 258 13.49 1.93 -6.29
C PHE A 258 12.83 3.28 -6.59
N LEU A 259 11.94 3.75 -5.71
CA LEU A 259 11.26 5.05 -5.87
C LEU A 259 12.24 6.22 -5.91
N ARG A 260 13.31 6.17 -5.09
CA ARG A 260 14.41 7.15 -5.14
C ARG A 260 15.12 7.15 -6.49
N ARG A 261 15.37 6.00 -7.08
CA ARG A 261 15.93 5.91 -8.45
C ARG A 261 14.97 6.45 -9.51
N CYS A 262 13.65 6.35 -9.27
CA CYS A 262 12.63 6.94 -10.15
C CYS A 262 12.50 8.46 -9.99
N GLY A 263 13.11 9.08 -8.98
CA GLY A 263 13.09 10.53 -8.78
C GLY A 263 12.41 11.02 -7.51
N ALA A 264 11.90 10.12 -6.65
CA ALA A 264 11.27 10.52 -5.39
C ALA A 264 12.20 11.38 -4.54
N ASP A 265 11.70 12.49 -4.01
CA ASP A 265 12.46 13.43 -3.20
C ASP A 265 11.89 13.53 -1.78
N VAL A 266 12.68 13.06 -0.81
CA VAL A 266 12.30 13.07 0.61
C VAL A 266 11.96 14.47 1.10
N THR A 267 12.57 15.53 0.54
CA THR A 267 12.29 16.91 0.92
C THR A 267 10.92 17.35 0.41
N ARG A 268 10.57 16.98 -0.86
CA ARG A 268 9.22 17.23 -1.40
C ARG A 268 8.17 16.46 -0.60
N VAL A 269 8.40 15.16 -0.38
CA VAL A 269 7.50 14.32 0.41
C VAL A 269 7.27 14.90 1.79
N ARG A 270 8.34 15.27 2.52
CA ARG A 270 8.20 15.91 3.84
C ARG A 270 7.47 17.24 3.84
N LYS A 271 7.46 17.97 2.73
CA LYS A 271 6.68 19.21 2.61
C LYS A 271 5.18 18.92 2.54
N MET A 272 4.78 17.81 1.93
CA MET A 272 3.38 17.37 1.89
C MET A 272 2.81 17.07 3.29
N PHE A 273 3.66 16.61 4.23
CA PHE A 273 3.27 16.37 5.62
C PHE A 273 3.22 17.61 6.52
N ARG A 274 3.64 18.76 6.05
CA ARG A 274 3.61 19.93 6.90
C ARG A 274 2.17 20.31 7.19
N ASN A 275 1.79 20.12 8.46
CA ASN A 275 0.52 20.64 8.95
C ASN A 275 0.43 22.12 8.63
N ASP A 276 -0.69 22.54 8.07
CA ASP A 276 -1.03 23.95 7.97
C ASP A 276 -1.07 24.55 9.38
N MET A 277 -0.68 25.82 9.50
CA MET A 277 -0.71 26.56 10.77
C MET A 277 -2.11 26.53 11.43
N ALA A 278 -3.18 26.46 10.63
CA ALA A 278 -4.54 26.34 11.11
C ALA A 278 -4.77 24.98 11.79
N GLU A 279 -4.28 23.89 11.21
CA GLU A 279 -4.38 22.56 11.79
C GLU A 279 -3.55 22.43 13.06
N TYR A 280 -2.34 23.01 13.09
CA TYR A 280 -1.53 23.06 14.29
C TYR A 280 -2.22 23.79 15.44
N LYS A 281 -2.85 24.94 15.14
CA LYS A 281 -3.64 25.71 16.12
C LYS A 281 -4.85 24.91 16.62
N ALA A 282 -5.61 24.28 15.72
CA ALA A 282 -6.78 23.47 16.09
C ALA A 282 -6.39 22.31 17.01
N ARG A 283 -5.29 21.62 16.73
CA ARG A 283 -4.76 20.57 17.62
C ARG A 283 -4.31 21.11 18.98
N ALA A 284 -3.64 22.26 19.00
CA ALA A 284 -3.23 22.90 20.24
C ALA A 284 -4.43 23.36 21.10
N GLU A 285 -5.49 23.83 20.47
CA GLU A 285 -6.73 24.21 21.15
C GLU A 285 -7.51 22.99 21.68
N ALA A 286 -7.49 21.86 20.96
CA ALA A 286 -8.14 20.63 21.39
C ALA A 286 -7.44 19.93 22.59
N VAL A 287 -6.19 20.27 22.84
CA VAL A 287 -5.39 19.72 23.98
C VAL A 287 -5.49 20.62 25.23
N ARG A 288 -6.02 21.83 25.11
CA ARG A 288 -6.30 22.74 26.23
C ARG A 288 -7.61 22.38 26.91
#